data_c67d50a37ecef9a1c34eb9376d2b47f1
#
_entry.id   c67d50a37ecef9a1c34eb9376d2b47f1
#
_cell.length_a   1.000
_cell.length_b   1.000
_cell.length_c   1.000
_cell.angle_alpha   90.00
_cell.angle_beta   90.00
_cell.angle_gamma   90.00
#
_symmetry.space_group_name_H-M   'P 1'
#
loop_
_entity.id
_entity.type
_entity.pdbx_description
1 polymer ?
#
loop_
_entity_poly.entity_id
_entity_poly.type
_entity_poly.pdbx_seq_one_letter_code
_entity_poly.pdbx_strand_id
1 'polypeptide(L)'
;MSLLHRLLPVSLLIASACLGFAAPATLAPASTNPSGFVIHCGTNLSHWLSQDFGWVPREEWITENDIRYIASLGFDHVRLPVDEKELWNEDGSPNEKAFALLISGLDWCRAAKLRVIVDLHTVRAHHFNAGNEGGPKNTLWTDPAAQVRFLDLWRQLSTRLRSYPNDFLAYEVMNEPTAPDSEDWNKLVARSLEFIRSVEPKRVVVLGANMWQIPQNLPKLKVPAGDRNIILSMHTYTPLLLTHHKAPWTDPAIRDFAGPVAYPGPVVTQEVFKKHMASFPPELQIEYIGNSTDNWGPARLREEYEPAIARAKELGLQLYCGEFGCLPTVPRKARLAYYRDIVGVFEASGIAWANWEYKGDFGISEWHGLKSFDGAPDVQLIDALLQR
;
A
#
# COMPACT_ATOMS: atom_id res chain seq x y z
N MET A 1 -69.58 50.12 31.09
CA MET A 1 -68.71 49.25 31.86
C MET A 1 -67.82 48.47 30.90
N SER A 2 -66.56 48.90 30.76
CA SER A 2 -65.61 48.42 29.79
C SER A 2 -64.61 47.51 30.50
N LEU A 3 -64.48 46.27 30.04
CA LEU A 3 -63.41 45.35 30.46
C LEU A 3 -62.33 45.34 29.45
N LEU A 4 -61.17 45.93 29.75
CA LEU A 4 -59.93 45.83 29.00
C LEU A 4 -59.27 44.47 29.31
N HIS A 5 -59.10 43.65 28.30
CA HIS A 5 -58.23 42.48 28.34
C HIS A 5 -56.78 42.88 27.94
N ARG A 6 -55.90 42.78 28.92
CA ARG A 6 -54.44 42.92 28.67
C ARG A 6 -53.88 41.62 28.07
N LEU A 7 -53.38 41.70 26.85
CA LEU A 7 -52.55 40.67 26.25
C LEU A 7 -51.09 40.86 26.68
N LEU A 8 -50.53 39.85 27.34
CA LEU A 8 -49.06 39.73 27.59
C LEU A 8 -48.36 39.11 26.39
N PRO A 9 -47.23 39.64 25.97
CA PRO A 9 -46.46 39.00 24.92
C PRO A 9 -45.65 37.82 25.49
N VAL A 10 -45.83 36.65 24.90
CA VAL A 10 -44.98 35.48 25.14
C VAL A 10 -43.73 35.65 24.30
N SER A 11 -42.59 35.92 24.94
CA SER A 11 -41.29 35.94 24.30
C SER A 11 -40.78 34.51 24.12
N LEU A 12 -40.75 34.04 22.90
CA LEU A 12 -40.15 32.74 22.52
C LEU A 12 -38.63 32.89 22.49
N LEU A 13 -37.94 32.36 23.49
CA LEU A 13 -36.48 32.22 23.47
C LEU A 13 -36.12 31.05 22.56
N ILE A 14 -35.64 31.35 21.38
CA ILE A 14 -34.99 30.35 20.51
C ILE A 14 -33.56 30.15 21.00
N ALA A 15 -33.32 29.05 21.71
CA ALA A 15 -31.95 28.60 22.03
C ALA A 15 -31.30 28.02 20.78
N SER A 16 -30.44 28.78 20.13
CA SER A 16 -29.55 28.27 19.08
C SER A 16 -28.52 27.36 19.73
N ALA A 17 -28.72 26.06 19.59
CA ALA A 17 -27.67 25.08 19.90
C ALA A 17 -26.57 25.19 18.78
N CYS A 18 -25.50 25.91 19.09
CA CYS A 18 -24.27 25.81 18.28
C CYS A 18 -23.70 24.40 18.45
N LEU A 19 -23.93 23.55 17.48
CA LEU A 19 -23.14 22.34 17.28
C LEU A 19 -21.70 22.78 16.99
N GLY A 20 -20.88 22.78 18.04
CA GLY A 20 -19.45 22.98 17.90
C GLY A 20 -18.87 21.81 17.09
N PHE A 21 -18.54 22.06 15.83
CA PHE A 21 -17.62 21.21 15.12
C PHE A 21 -16.30 21.25 15.88
N ALA A 22 -15.92 20.11 16.48
CA ALA A 22 -14.58 19.94 17.03
C ALA A 22 -13.60 20.20 15.88
N ALA A 23 -12.67 21.14 16.08
CA ALA A 23 -11.57 21.33 15.16
C ALA A 23 -10.86 19.98 14.95
N PRO A 24 -10.43 19.65 13.72
CA PRO A 24 -9.69 18.43 13.49
C PRO A 24 -8.48 18.40 14.43
N ALA A 25 -8.34 17.30 15.17
CA ALA A 25 -7.21 17.09 16.06
C ALA A 25 -5.94 17.30 15.23
N THR A 26 -5.11 18.25 15.65
CA THR A 26 -3.79 18.45 15.05
C THR A 26 -3.06 17.13 15.12
N LEU A 27 -2.77 16.55 13.97
CA LEU A 27 -1.95 15.35 13.81
C LEU A 27 -0.70 15.53 14.66
N ALA A 28 -0.42 14.55 15.53
CA ALA A 28 0.89 14.49 16.18
C ALA A 28 1.93 14.52 15.05
N PRO A 29 2.98 15.34 15.14
CA PRO A 29 3.98 15.43 14.08
C PRO A 29 4.49 14.01 13.83
N ALA A 30 4.39 13.55 12.57
CA ALA A 30 4.99 12.31 12.13
C ALA A 30 6.43 12.29 12.65
N SER A 31 6.86 11.18 13.27
CA SER A 31 8.21 11.09 13.81
C SER A 31 9.18 11.30 12.66
N THR A 32 9.77 12.48 12.56
CA THR A 32 10.70 12.83 11.48
C THR A 32 11.96 12.00 11.65
N ASN A 33 12.28 11.18 10.65
CA ASN A 33 13.57 10.53 10.61
C ASN A 33 14.68 11.58 10.45
N PRO A 34 15.89 11.33 10.98
CA PRO A 34 16.99 12.30 10.96
C PRO A 34 17.45 12.69 9.55
N SER A 35 17.09 11.92 8.54
CA SER A 35 17.44 12.19 7.13
C SER A 35 16.49 13.18 6.45
N GLY A 36 15.37 13.55 7.09
CA GLY A 36 14.40 14.48 6.51
C GLY A 36 13.51 13.89 5.40
N PHE A 37 13.47 12.57 5.26
CA PHE A 37 12.58 11.90 4.33
C PHE A 37 11.17 11.86 4.91
N VAL A 38 10.30 12.75 4.47
CA VAL A 38 8.93 12.92 4.99
C VAL A 38 7.93 12.59 3.91
N ILE A 39 7.03 11.64 4.16
CA ILE A 39 5.98 11.20 3.25
C ILE A 39 4.61 11.21 3.95
N HIS A 40 3.54 11.46 3.18
CA HIS A 40 2.16 11.43 3.64
C HIS A 40 1.26 10.64 2.69
N CYS A 41 1.14 11.06 1.42
CA CYS A 41 0.27 10.40 0.45
C CYS A 41 1.00 10.20 -0.88
N GLY A 42 0.89 9.00 -1.42
CA GLY A 42 1.58 8.61 -2.65
C GLY A 42 0.82 7.60 -3.48
N THR A 43 1.47 7.12 -4.53
CA THR A 43 0.95 6.07 -5.41
C THR A 43 2.07 5.15 -5.88
N ASN A 44 1.72 3.91 -6.23
CA ASN A 44 2.66 2.94 -6.77
C ASN A 44 2.81 3.09 -8.29
N LEU A 45 4.05 3.04 -8.78
CA LEU A 45 4.39 3.00 -10.21
C LEU A 45 4.57 1.55 -10.68
N SER A 46 3.50 0.78 -10.58
CA SER A 46 3.47 -0.65 -10.91
C SER A 46 3.51 -0.93 -12.41
N HIS A 47 3.72 -2.19 -12.78
CA HIS A 47 3.70 -2.70 -14.16
C HIS A 47 4.68 -2.02 -15.11
N TRP A 48 5.72 -1.40 -14.57
CA TRP A 48 6.77 -0.71 -15.30
C TRP A 48 8.12 -1.42 -15.22
N LEU A 49 8.74 -1.39 -14.03
CA LEU A 49 9.99 -2.09 -13.71
C LEU A 49 9.77 -3.30 -12.80
N SER A 50 8.51 -3.60 -12.53
CA SER A 50 8.00 -4.75 -11.80
C SER A 50 6.71 -5.20 -12.44
N GLN A 51 6.47 -6.51 -12.48
CA GLN A 51 5.23 -7.11 -13.00
C GLN A 51 4.81 -6.55 -14.37
N ASP A 52 5.79 -6.33 -15.26
CA ASP A 52 5.54 -5.88 -16.62
C ASP A 52 4.82 -6.98 -17.41
N PHE A 53 3.61 -6.71 -17.84
CA PHE A 53 2.77 -7.61 -18.64
C PHE A 53 2.92 -7.38 -20.14
N GLY A 54 3.75 -6.42 -20.57
CA GLY A 54 3.96 -6.11 -21.98
C GLY A 54 2.73 -5.51 -22.67
N TRP A 55 1.85 -4.84 -21.94
CA TRP A 55 0.65 -4.22 -22.53
C TRP A 55 0.99 -3.09 -23.48
N VAL A 56 2.01 -2.32 -23.16
CA VAL A 56 2.60 -1.27 -24.03
C VAL A 56 4.12 -1.30 -23.87
N PRO A 57 4.88 -0.66 -24.78
CA PRO A 57 6.31 -0.49 -24.58
C PRO A 57 6.59 0.16 -23.23
N ARG A 58 7.59 -0.37 -22.52
CA ARG A 58 7.94 0.06 -21.16
C ARG A 58 8.24 1.56 -21.08
N GLU A 59 8.86 2.10 -22.13
CA GLU A 59 9.18 3.52 -22.26
C GLU A 59 7.93 4.42 -22.33
N GLU A 60 6.79 3.83 -22.69
CA GLU A 60 5.50 4.53 -22.82
C GLU A 60 4.58 4.32 -21.61
N TRP A 61 4.87 3.31 -20.76
CA TRP A 61 4.00 3.00 -19.62
C TRP A 61 4.05 4.06 -18.53
N ILE A 62 5.25 4.44 -18.08
CA ILE A 62 5.46 5.58 -17.17
C ILE A 62 6.37 6.58 -17.87
N THR A 63 5.90 7.82 -17.96
CA THR A 63 6.57 8.92 -18.63
C THR A 63 6.79 10.11 -17.66
N GLU A 64 7.61 11.06 -18.07
CA GLU A 64 7.78 12.31 -17.31
C GLU A 64 6.45 13.06 -17.12
N ASN A 65 5.52 12.98 -18.07
CA ASN A 65 4.21 13.62 -17.97
C ASN A 65 3.34 12.95 -16.88
N ASP A 66 3.44 11.62 -16.73
CA ASP A 66 2.77 10.90 -15.64
C ASP A 66 3.27 11.37 -14.28
N ILE A 67 4.58 11.51 -14.12
CA ILE A 67 5.18 11.98 -12.86
C ILE A 67 4.76 13.43 -12.55
N ARG A 68 4.75 14.31 -13.55
CA ARG A 68 4.24 15.69 -13.37
C ARG A 68 2.76 15.70 -13.00
N TYR A 69 1.98 14.82 -13.60
CA TYR A 69 0.55 14.70 -13.30
C TYR A 69 0.34 14.22 -11.85
N ILE A 70 1.02 13.17 -11.41
CA ILE A 70 0.99 12.70 -10.02
C ILE A 70 1.32 13.85 -9.04
N ALA A 71 2.38 14.60 -9.29
CA ALA A 71 2.74 15.76 -8.48
C ALA A 71 1.65 16.85 -8.48
N SER A 72 1.02 17.10 -9.63
CA SER A 72 -0.05 18.09 -9.77
C SER A 72 -1.32 17.74 -9.00
N LEU A 73 -1.54 16.46 -8.73
CA LEU A 73 -2.64 15.97 -7.90
C LEU A 73 -2.39 16.23 -6.40
N GLY A 74 -1.15 16.54 -6.00
CA GLY A 74 -0.78 16.79 -4.61
C GLY A 74 -0.22 15.59 -3.88
N PHE A 75 0.08 14.49 -4.56
CA PHE A 75 0.90 13.41 -4.00
C PHE A 75 2.30 13.94 -3.66
N ASP A 76 2.92 13.44 -2.61
CA ASP A 76 4.25 13.86 -2.17
C ASP A 76 5.34 12.81 -2.39
N HIS A 77 4.96 11.59 -2.75
CA HIS A 77 5.90 10.51 -3.08
C HIS A 77 5.31 9.48 -4.04
N VAL A 78 6.20 8.68 -4.58
CA VAL A 78 5.86 7.45 -5.29
C VAL A 78 6.60 6.26 -4.66
N ARG A 79 5.96 5.10 -4.63
CA ARG A 79 6.61 3.81 -4.43
C ARG A 79 6.89 3.22 -5.80
N LEU A 80 8.14 2.85 -6.05
CA LEU A 80 8.63 2.37 -7.34
C LEU A 80 9.09 0.92 -7.19
N PRO A 81 8.20 -0.05 -7.46
CA PRO A 81 8.53 -1.46 -7.46
C PRO A 81 9.51 -1.81 -8.58
N VAL A 82 10.51 -2.65 -8.27
CA VAL A 82 11.45 -3.20 -9.25
C VAL A 82 11.63 -4.71 -9.05
N ASP A 83 11.61 -5.47 -10.13
CA ASP A 83 11.84 -6.90 -10.11
C ASP A 83 13.27 -7.24 -10.52
N GLU A 84 13.82 -8.31 -9.91
CA GLU A 84 15.12 -8.83 -10.36
C GLU A 84 15.07 -9.20 -11.84
N LYS A 85 14.00 -9.85 -12.32
CA LYS A 85 13.89 -10.26 -13.74
C LYS A 85 13.87 -9.09 -14.72
N GLU A 86 13.49 -7.90 -14.26
CA GLU A 86 13.39 -6.69 -15.09
C GLU A 86 14.70 -5.91 -15.15
N LEU A 87 15.36 -5.77 -13.99
CA LEU A 87 16.58 -4.99 -13.88
C LEU A 87 17.87 -5.79 -14.13
N TRP A 88 17.81 -7.13 -14.12
CA TRP A 88 18.98 -7.99 -14.37
C TRP A 88 18.66 -9.08 -15.39
N ASN A 89 19.64 -9.33 -16.27
CA ASN A 89 19.61 -10.41 -17.23
C ASN A 89 19.67 -11.78 -16.54
N GLU A 90 19.44 -12.86 -17.28
CA GLU A 90 19.49 -14.24 -16.77
C GLU A 90 20.88 -14.64 -16.23
N ASP A 91 21.95 -14.08 -16.76
CA ASP A 91 23.31 -14.29 -16.29
C ASP A 91 23.67 -13.48 -15.03
N GLY A 92 22.70 -12.69 -14.52
CA GLY A 92 22.86 -11.84 -13.35
C GLY A 92 23.51 -10.48 -13.63
N SER A 93 23.88 -10.20 -14.88
CA SER A 93 24.39 -8.87 -15.26
C SER A 93 23.26 -7.83 -15.30
N PRO A 94 23.55 -6.55 -15.03
CA PRO A 94 22.56 -5.48 -15.11
C PRO A 94 21.97 -5.32 -16.52
N ASN A 95 20.66 -5.16 -16.62
CA ASN A 95 19.97 -4.70 -17.81
C ASN A 95 20.10 -3.17 -17.89
N GLU A 96 21.10 -2.68 -18.60
CA GLU A 96 21.42 -1.24 -18.62
C GLU A 96 20.26 -0.38 -19.17
N LYS A 97 19.41 -0.91 -20.06
CA LYS A 97 18.23 -0.19 -20.56
C LYS A 97 17.18 -0.01 -19.45
N ALA A 98 16.91 -1.06 -18.69
CA ALA A 98 15.97 -0.99 -17.56
C ALA A 98 16.50 -0.10 -16.43
N PHE A 99 17.80 -0.18 -16.13
CA PHE A 99 18.44 0.74 -15.19
C PHE A 99 18.40 2.20 -15.65
N ALA A 100 18.54 2.46 -16.96
CA ALA A 100 18.40 3.82 -17.49
C ALA A 100 16.97 4.37 -17.27
N LEU A 101 15.94 3.54 -17.42
CA LEU A 101 14.55 3.92 -17.10
C LEU A 101 14.37 4.20 -15.61
N LEU A 102 14.93 3.36 -14.73
CA LEU A 102 14.90 3.61 -13.29
C LEU A 102 15.51 4.97 -12.95
N ILE A 103 16.70 5.27 -13.48
CA ILE A 103 17.37 6.55 -13.25
C ILE A 103 16.55 7.72 -13.80
N SER A 104 16.01 7.59 -15.01
CA SER A 104 15.12 8.62 -15.61
C SER A 104 13.90 8.88 -14.71
N GLY A 105 13.26 7.82 -14.21
CA GLY A 105 12.12 7.95 -13.29
C GLY A 105 12.47 8.67 -12.00
N LEU A 106 13.62 8.36 -11.41
CA LEU A 106 14.12 9.08 -10.23
C LEU A 106 14.37 10.56 -10.52
N ASP A 107 14.99 10.88 -11.66
CA ASP A 107 15.27 12.26 -12.04
C ASP A 107 13.98 13.05 -12.33
N TRP A 108 12.97 12.45 -12.98
CA TRP A 108 11.66 13.05 -13.16
C TRP A 108 10.96 13.33 -11.83
N CYS A 109 10.97 12.35 -10.91
CA CYS A 109 10.41 12.51 -9.57
C CYS A 109 11.11 13.65 -8.82
N ARG A 110 12.44 13.71 -8.88
CA ARG A 110 13.22 14.78 -8.25
C ARG A 110 12.88 16.16 -8.82
N ALA A 111 12.76 16.27 -10.15
CA ALA A 111 12.35 17.50 -10.81
C ALA A 111 10.92 17.93 -10.41
N ALA A 112 10.03 16.97 -10.23
CA ALA A 112 8.65 17.20 -9.78
C ALA A 112 8.51 17.35 -8.25
N LYS A 113 9.60 17.26 -7.47
CA LYS A 113 9.64 17.31 -6.00
C LYS A 113 8.88 16.18 -5.30
N LEU A 114 8.70 15.06 -5.97
CA LEU A 114 8.19 13.82 -5.39
C LEU A 114 9.36 13.05 -4.77
N ARG A 115 9.18 12.50 -3.57
CA ARG A 115 10.10 11.51 -2.99
C ARG A 115 9.88 10.15 -3.60
N VAL A 116 10.87 9.28 -3.50
CA VAL A 116 10.77 7.93 -4.07
C VAL A 116 11.15 6.89 -3.02
N ILE A 117 10.34 5.84 -2.93
CA ILE A 117 10.70 4.59 -2.25
C ILE A 117 10.96 3.56 -3.36
N VAL A 118 12.23 3.17 -3.55
CA VAL A 118 12.56 2.04 -4.44
C VAL A 118 12.37 0.76 -3.66
N ASP A 119 11.49 -0.08 -4.15
CA ASP A 119 11.10 -1.35 -3.55
C ASP A 119 11.62 -2.52 -4.39
N LEU A 120 12.40 -3.43 -3.78
CA LEU A 120 12.76 -4.69 -4.43
C LEU A 120 11.56 -5.65 -4.34
N HIS A 121 10.75 -5.65 -5.40
CA HIS A 121 9.40 -6.21 -5.36
C HIS A 121 9.39 -7.74 -5.46
N THR A 122 10.03 -8.28 -6.48
CA THR A 122 10.23 -9.72 -6.60
C THR A 122 11.68 -10.05 -6.95
N VAL A 123 12.11 -11.23 -6.48
CA VAL A 123 13.41 -11.80 -6.86
C VAL A 123 13.20 -13.21 -7.41
N ARG A 124 14.11 -13.71 -8.23
CA ARG A 124 14.00 -15.06 -8.83
C ARG A 124 13.81 -16.17 -7.80
N ALA A 125 14.35 -15.96 -6.59
CA ALA A 125 14.27 -16.90 -5.48
C ALA A 125 13.04 -16.74 -4.59
N HIS A 126 12.24 -15.69 -4.79
CA HIS A 126 11.04 -15.41 -4.00
C HIS A 126 10.01 -14.61 -4.80
N HIS A 127 8.77 -15.10 -4.75
CA HIS A 127 7.59 -14.38 -5.22
C HIS A 127 6.49 -14.49 -4.15
N PHE A 128 5.85 -13.38 -3.82
CA PHE A 128 4.80 -13.32 -2.78
C PHE A 128 3.56 -14.16 -3.14
N ASN A 129 3.29 -14.36 -4.43
CA ASN A 129 2.23 -15.20 -4.98
C ASN A 129 2.74 -16.54 -5.53
N ALA A 130 3.64 -17.19 -4.83
CA ALA A 130 4.31 -18.41 -5.30
C ALA A 130 3.39 -19.54 -5.79
N GLY A 131 2.10 -19.50 -5.46
CA GLY A 131 1.10 -20.45 -5.93
C GLY A 131 0.53 -20.16 -7.32
N ASN A 132 0.68 -18.93 -7.84
CA ASN A 132 -0.06 -18.49 -9.03
C ASN A 132 0.66 -18.76 -10.35
N GLU A 133 1.98 -18.91 -10.35
CA GLU A 133 2.75 -19.00 -11.60
C GLU A 133 3.34 -20.40 -11.90
N GLY A 134 3.04 -21.41 -11.08
CA GLY A 134 3.65 -22.75 -11.26
C GLY A 134 5.17 -22.74 -11.22
N GLY A 135 5.75 -21.61 -10.80
CA GLY A 135 7.17 -21.37 -10.77
C GLY A 135 7.86 -22.02 -9.56
N PRO A 136 9.19 -22.10 -9.57
CA PRO A 136 9.93 -22.60 -8.43
C PRO A 136 9.88 -21.56 -7.31
N LYS A 137 9.11 -21.72 -6.38
CA LYS A 137 9.37 -21.96 -5.01
C LYS A 137 10.37 -21.03 -4.38
N ASN A 138 9.87 -20.36 -3.39
CA ASN A 138 10.57 -19.48 -2.46
C ASN A 138 11.82 -20.14 -1.85
N THR A 139 12.87 -20.32 -2.67
CA THR A 139 14.16 -20.88 -2.22
C THR A 139 14.99 -19.87 -1.44
N LEU A 140 14.61 -18.61 -1.44
CA LEU A 140 15.30 -17.54 -0.69
C LEU A 140 15.50 -17.87 0.78
N TRP A 141 14.58 -18.63 1.37
CA TRP A 141 14.60 -18.96 2.80
C TRP A 141 15.53 -20.12 3.14
N THR A 142 15.81 -21.00 2.18
CA THR A 142 16.54 -22.26 2.38
C THR A 142 17.85 -22.37 1.62
N ASP A 143 18.05 -21.54 0.56
CA ASP A 143 19.24 -21.53 -0.26
C ASP A 143 20.18 -20.38 0.13
N PRO A 144 21.36 -20.66 0.70
CA PRO A 144 22.35 -19.64 1.02
C PRO A 144 22.82 -18.85 -0.22
N ALA A 145 22.87 -19.47 -1.41
CA ALA A 145 23.27 -18.78 -2.63
C ALA A 145 22.22 -17.73 -3.04
N ALA A 146 20.93 -18.07 -2.90
CA ALA A 146 19.84 -17.11 -3.12
C ALA A 146 19.93 -15.90 -2.16
N GLN A 147 20.26 -16.13 -0.89
CA GLN A 147 20.46 -15.04 0.07
C GLN A 147 21.68 -14.17 -0.25
N VAL A 148 22.77 -14.76 -0.71
CA VAL A 148 23.94 -14.01 -1.19
C VAL A 148 23.56 -13.16 -2.40
N ARG A 149 22.81 -13.75 -3.34
CA ARG A 149 22.31 -13.03 -4.51
C ARG A 149 21.41 -11.85 -4.11
N PHE A 150 20.49 -12.05 -3.16
CA PHE A 150 19.62 -10.99 -2.65
C PHE A 150 20.42 -9.79 -2.14
N LEU A 151 21.44 -10.04 -1.34
CA LEU A 151 22.34 -8.97 -0.86
C LEU A 151 23.15 -8.32 -1.98
N ASP A 152 23.53 -9.10 -3.02
CA ASP A 152 24.21 -8.57 -4.19
C ASP A 152 23.32 -7.63 -5.02
N LEU A 153 22.02 -7.92 -5.14
CA LEU A 153 21.04 -7.02 -5.79
C LEU A 153 21.04 -5.67 -5.08
N TRP A 154 20.96 -5.66 -3.75
CA TRP A 154 21.04 -4.42 -2.96
C TRP A 154 22.37 -3.72 -3.10
N ARG A 155 23.48 -4.46 -3.19
CA ARG A 155 24.80 -3.87 -3.42
C ARG A 155 24.85 -3.14 -4.78
N GLN A 156 24.28 -3.74 -5.81
CA GLN A 156 24.25 -3.16 -7.16
C GLN A 156 23.29 -1.95 -7.22
N LEU A 157 22.10 -2.04 -6.61
CA LEU A 157 21.16 -0.92 -6.48
C LEU A 157 21.82 0.25 -5.74
N SER A 158 22.35 0.02 -4.54
CA SER A 158 23.01 1.04 -3.73
C SER A 158 24.17 1.71 -4.49
N THR A 159 25.01 0.94 -5.21
CA THR A 159 26.11 1.50 -6.00
C THR A 159 25.62 2.51 -7.04
N ARG A 160 24.46 2.28 -7.66
CA ARG A 160 23.89 3.18 -8.66
C ARG A 160 23.08 4.34 -8.07
N LEU A 161 22.47 4.13 -6.91
CA LEU A 161 21.48 5.04 -6.35
C LEU A 161 21.98 5.90 -5.18
N ARG A 162 23.10 5.55 -4.55
CA ARG A 162 23.60 6.23 -3.33
C ARG A 162 23.93 7.71 -3.50
N SER A 163 24.08 8.21 -4.73
CA SER A 163 24.27 9.64 -5.00
C SER A 163 23.02 10.48 -4.82
N TYR A 164 21.83 9.87 -4.80
CA TYR A 164 20.60 10.59 -4.52
C TYR A 164 20.50 10.96 -3.03
N PRO A 165 19.99 12.16 -2.69
CA PRO A 165 19.88 12.63 -1.31
C PRO A 165 19.01 11.70 -0.44
N ASN A 166 19.31 11.64 0.86
CA ASN A 166 18.59 10.79 1.82
C ASN A 166 17.19 11.32 2.16
N ASP A 167 16.91 12.61 1.93
CA ASP A 167 15.60 13.22 2.07
C ASP A 167 14.71 13.05 0.82
N PHE A 168 15.28 12.49 -0.26
CA PHE A 168 14.60 12.24 -1.52
C PHE A 168 14.32 10.76 -1.76
N LEU A 169 15.29 9.88 -1.49
CA LEU A 169 15.24 8.46 -1.83
C LEU A 169 15.30 7.58 -0.58
N ALA A 170 14.39 6.62 -0.49
CA ALA A 170 14.38 5.53 0.48
C ALA A 170 14.42 4.17 -0.22
N TYR A 171 14.83 3.13 0.49
CA TYR A 171 14.84 1.74 0.01
C TYR A 171 13.85 0.89 0.80
N GLU A 172 12.99 0.14 0.14
CA GLU A 172 12.21 -0.91 0.76
C GLU A 172 12.88 -2.26 0.48
N VAL A 173 13.27 -2.96 1.56
CA VAL A 173 14.18 -4.11 1.46
C VAL A 173 13.60 -5.23 0.61
N MET A 174 12.31 -5.52 0.75
CA MET A 174 11.58 -6.48 -0.07
C MET A 174 10.08 -6.30 0.12
N ASN A 175 9.35 -6.40 -0.98
CA ASN A 175 7.89 -6.50 -0.99
C ASN A 175 7.43 -7.85 -0.43
N GLU A 176 6.44 -7.81 0.45
CA GLU A 176 5.61 -8.94 0.87
C GLU A 176 6.34 -10.27 1.11
N PRO A 177 7.34 -10.32 1.99
CA PRO A 177 8.04 -11.55 2.29
C PRO A 177 7.09 -12.63 2.82
N THR A 178 7.26 -13.88 2.34
CA THR A 178 6.49 -15.06 2.76
C THR A 178 7.42 -16.17 3.22
N ALA A 179 8.25 -15.88 4.22
CA ALA A 179 9.12 -16.86 4.85
C ALA A 179 8.30 -17.87 5.67
N PRO A 180 8.73 -19.14 5.76
CA PRO A 180 8.09 -20.14 6.61
C PRO A 180 8.02 -19.72 8.09
N ASP A 181 9.05 -19.00 8.56
CA ASP A 181 9.12 -18.43 9.90
C ASP A 181 9.51 -16.95 9.83
N SER A 182 8.91 -16.14 10.70
CA SER A 182 9.24 -14.70 10.78
C SER A 182 10.72 -14.46 11.15
N GLU A 183 11.37 -15.39 11.84
CA GLU A 183 12.80 -15.28 12.17
C GLU A 183 13.69 -15.43 10.93
N ASP A 184 13.29 -16.19 9.93
CA ASP A 184 14.08 -16.29 8.69
C ASP A 184 14.07 -14.97 7.93
N TRP A 185 12.92 -14.29 7.89
CA TRP A 185 12.83 -12.93 7.40
C TRP A 185 13.65 -11.93 8.25
N ASN A 186 13.51 -11.98 9.57
CA ASN A 186 14.26 -11.11 10.48
C ASN A 186 15.77 -11.23 10.32
N LYS A 187 16.30 -12.45 10.10
CA LYS A 187 17.73 -12.67 9.81
C LYS A 187 18.16 -12.01 8.50
N LEU A 188 17.34 -12.13 7.44
CA LEU A 188 17.66 -11.52 6.15
C LEU A 188 17.58 -9.98 6.22
N VAL A 189 16.57 -9.44 6.92
CA VAL A 189 16.47 -8.00 7.22
C VAL A 189 17.71 -7.49 7.93
N ALA A 190 18.15 -8.18 8.99
CA ALA A 190 19.32 -7.77 9.76
C ALA A 190 20.58 -7.69 8.89
N ARG A 191 20.83 -8.70 8.04
CA ARG A 191 21.95 -8.71 7.08
C ARG A 191 21.85 -7.63 6.03
N SER A 192 20.64 -7.36 5.54
CA SER A 192 20.39 -6.30 4.55
C SER A 192 20.65 -4.91 5.15
N LEU A 193 20.17 -4.68 6.37
CA LEU A 193 20.42 -3.44 7.10
C LEU A 193 21.91 -3.24 7.42
N GLU A 194 22.60 -4.28 7.91
CA GLU A 194 24.02 -4.24 8.16
C GLU A 194 24.79 -3.80 6.90
N PHE A 195 24.46 -4.40 5.76
CA PHE A 195 25.06 -4.01 4.48
C PHE A 195 24.73 -2.55 4.14
N ILE A 196 23.44 -2.16 4.10
CA ILE A 196 23.04 -0.80 3.71
C ILE A 196 23.68 0.22 4.65
N ARG A 197 23.68 0.00 5.95
CA ARG A 197 24.29 0.93 6.94
C ARG A 197 25.80 1.06 6.79
N SER A 198 26.49 0.00 6.31
CA SER A 198 27.93 0.05 6.06
C SER A 198 28.32 1.00 4.93
N VAL A 199 27.44 1.20 3.94
CA VAL A 199 27.70 2.01 2.74
C VAL A 199 26.87 3.31 2.68
N GLU A 200 25.68 3.28 3.27
CA GLU A 200 24.72 4.39 3.32
C GLU A 200 24.12 4.55 4.74
N PRO A 201 24.90 5.03 5.71
CA PRO A 201 24.48 5.01 7.13
C PRO A 201 23.24 5.87 7.43
N LYS A 202 22.89 6.81 6.55
CA LYS A 202 21.74 7.71 6.72
C LYS A 202 20.55 7.39 5.77
N ARG A 203 20.69 6.41 4.88
CA ARG A 203 19.60 6.03 3.96
C ARG A 203 18.37 5.59 4.75
N VAL A 204 17.21 6.16 4.42
CA VAL A 204 15.96 5.68 5.00
C VAL A 204 15.64 4.31 4.41
N VAL A 205 15.30 3.38 5.29
CA VAL A 205 14.93 2.00 4.92
C VAL A 205 13.51 1.72 5.38
N VAL A 206 12.69 1.25 4.45
CA VAL A 206 11.32 0.83 4.71
C VAL A 206 11.32 -0.67 4.97
N LEU A 207 10.69 -1.08 6.06
CA LEU A 207 10.64 -2.47 6.51
C LEU A 207 9.22 -2.92 6.81
N GLY A 208 8.78 -3.95 6.12
CA GLY A 208 7.55 -4.66 6.41
C GLY A 208 7.79 -6.00 7.11
N ALA A 209 6.76 -6.51 7.74
CA ALA A 209 6.80 -7.81 8.42
C ALA A 209 6.63 -8.98 7.44
N ASN A 210 6.99 -10.19 7.89
CA ASN A 210 6.70 -11.42 7.17
C ASN A 210 5.19 -11.64 6.95
N MET A 211 4.83 -12.46 5.98
CA MET A 211 3.46 -12.80 5.56
C MET A 211 2.70 -11.58 5.02
N TRP A 212 3.09 -11.16 3.81
CA TRP A 212 2.46 -10.10 3.00
C TRP A 212 2.37 -8.73 3.68
N GLN A 213 3.28 -8.44 4.62
CA GLN A 213 3.31 -7.16 5.36
C GLN A 213 1.98 -6.82 6.06
N ILE A 214 1.13 -7.82 6.37
CA ILE A 214 -0.14 -7.56 7.05
C ILE A 214 0.08 -6.90 8.43
N PRO A 215 -0.82 -5.98 8.85
CA PRO A 215 -0.68 -5.21 10.10
C PRO A 215 -0.47 -6.08 11.34
N GLN A 216 -1.13 -7.24 11.40
CA GLN A 216 -1.10 -8.18 12.53
C GLN A 216 0.28 -8.78 12.78
N ASN A 217 1.12 -8.83 11.77
CA ASN A 217 2.46 -9.40 11.87
C ASN A 217 3.56 -8.39 12.17
N LEU A 218 3.28 -7.08 12.11
CA LEU A 218 4.29 -6.04 12.35
C LEU A 218 4.95 -6.15 13.75
N PRO A 219 4.26 -6.57 14.82
CA PRO A 219 4.90 -6.84 16.12
C PRO A 219 6.01 -7.91 16.10
N LYS A 220 6.00 -8.82 15.11
CA LYS A 220 7.02 -9.87 14.97
C LYS A 220 8.29 -9.39 14.26
N LEU A 221 8.25 -8.20 13.63
CA LEU A 221 9.40 -7.62 12.95
C LEU A 221 10.44 -7.15 13.97
N LYS A 222 11.68 -7.60 13.83
CA LYS A 222 12.82 -7.14 14.61
C LYS A 222 13.47 -5.94 13.96
N VAL A 223 13.46 -4.84 14.67
CA VAL A 223 14.04 -3.56 14.23
C VAL A 223 15.23 -3.23 15.11
N PRO A 224 16.38 -2.84 14.57
CA PRO A 224 17.54 -2.45 15.36
C PRO A 224 17.23 -1.27 16.31
N ALA A 225 17.59 -1.43 17.57
CA ALA A 225 17.37 -0.40 18.58
C ALA A 225 18.15 0.88 18.20
N GLY A 226 17.47 2.04 18.25
CA GLY A 226 18.10 3.34 18.02
C GLY A 226 18.27 3.74 16.57
N ASP A 227 17.98 2.89 15.58
CA ASP A 227 17.99 3.30 14.18
C ASP A 227 16.71 4.08 13.85
N ARG A 228 16.86 5.39 13.71
CA ARG A 228 15.76 6.33 13.43
C ARG A 228 15.51 6.55 11.93
N ASN A 229 16.37 6.02 11.04
CA ASN A 229 16.20 6.08 9.60
C ASN A 229 15.47 4.83 9.08
N ILE A 230 14.44 4.40 9.83
CA ILE A 230 13.55 3.29 9.46
C ILE A 230 12.11 3.81 9.42
N ILE A 231 11.37 3.38 8.42
CA ILE A 231 9.91 3.51 8.30
C ILE A 231 9.33 2.09 8.34
N LEU A 232 8.31 1.89 9.15
CA LEU A 232 7.60 0.61 9.22
C LEU A 232 6.52 0.57 8.14
N SER A 233 6.49 -0.50 7.36
CA SER A 233 5.51 -0.70 6.29
C SER A 233 4.51 -1.79 6.64
N MET A 234 3.26 -1.55 6.27
CA MET A 234 2.20 -2.55 6.21
C MET A 234 1.49 -2.47 4.87
N HIS A 235 0.89 -3.57 4.44
CA HIS A 235 -0.04 -3.64 3.32
C HIS A 235 -1.42 -4.05 3.81
N THR A 236 -2.47 -3.57 3.17
CA THR A 236 -3.83 -3.97 3.55
C THR A 236 -4.77 -3.96 2.36
N TYR A 237 -5.42 -5.11 2.17
CA TYR A 237 -6.51 -5.29 1.21
C TYR A 237 -7.78 -5.81 1.91
N THR A 238 -7.86 -5.60 3.23
CA THR A 238 -8.99 -6.06 4.05
C THR A 238 -10.19 -5.12 3.89
N PRO A 239 -11.42 -5.66 3.70
CA PRO A 239 -11.77 -7.08 3.60
C PRO A 239 -11.54 -7.63 2.17
N LEU A 240 -10.84 -8.74 2.09
CA LEU A 240 -10.29 -9.24 0.82
C LEU A 240 -11.37 -9.60 -0.22
N LEU A 241 -12.50 -10.17 0.20
CA LEU A 241 -13.62 -10.47 -0.71
C LEU A 241 -14.22 -9.21 -1.37
N LEU A 242 -14.11 -8.04 -0.71
CA LEU A 242 -14.48 -6.76 -1.30
C LEU A 242 -13.40 -6.29 -2.28
N THR A 243 -12.18 -6.09 -1.76
CA THR A 243 -11.11 -5.41 -2.51
C THR A 243 -10.65 -6.18 -3.74
N HIS A 244 -10.68 -7.52 -3.67
CA HIS A 244 -10.30 -8.45 -4.73
C HIS A 244 -11.51 -9.15 -5.37
N HIS A 245 -12.68 -8.55 -5.31
CA HIS A 245 -13.89 -9.14 -5.91
C HIS A 245 -13.66 -9.57 -7.35
N LYS A 246 -13.75 -10.89 -7.61
CA LYS A 246 -13.51 -11.52 -8.91
C LYS A 246 -12.08 -11.38 -9.46
N ALA A 247 -11.10 -11.15 -8.63
CA ALA A 247 -9.71 -11.09 -9.06
C ALA A 247 -9.24 -12.47 -9.57
N PRO A 248 -8.76 -12.58 -10.83
CA PRO A 248 -8.46 -13.87 -11.44
C PRO A 248 -7.24 -14.58 -10.84
N TRP A 249 -6.40 -13.85 -10.14
CA TRP A 249 -5.18 -14.36 -9.48
C TRP A 249 -5.39 -14.80 -8.03
N THR A 250 -6.60 -14.68 -7.50
CA THR A 250 -6.91 -15.08 -6.12
C THR A 250 -7.45 -16.53 -6.06
N ASP A 251 -7.58 -17.02 -4.82
CA ASP A 251 -8.21 -18.32 -4.57
C ASP A 251 -9.62 -18.41 -5.17
N PRO A 252 -10.07 -19.62 -5.56
CA PRO A 252 -11.39 -19.84 -6.14
C PRO A 252 -12.54 -19.24 -5.32
N ALA A 253 -12.43 -19.25 -3.99
CA ALA A 253 -13.48 -18.70 -3.12
C ALA A 253 -13.68 -17.18 -3.27
N ILE A 254 -12.67 -16.46 -3.74
CA ILE A 254 -12.77 -15.02 -4.08
C ILE A 254 -13.05 -14.84 -5.56
N ARG A 255 -12.24 -15.48 -6.41
CA ARG A 255 -12.32 -15.38 -7.86
C ARG A 255 -13.69 -15.72 -8.41
N ASP A 256 -14.27 -16.83 -7.92
CA ASP A 256 -15.52 -17.39 -8.43
C ASP A 256 -16.75 -16.90 -7.65
N PHE A 257 -16.59 -15.92 -6.75
CA PHE A 257 -17.72 -15.32 -6.04
C PHE A 257 -18.57 -14.49 -7.02
N ALA A 258 -19.75 -15.00 -7.34
CA ALA A 258 -20.66 -14.39 -8.32
C ALA A 258 -21.64 -13.37 -7.68
N GLY A 259 -21.75 -13.35 -6.35
CA GLY A 259 -22.70 -12.50 -5.63
C GLY A 259 -22.31 -11.02 -5.61
N PRO A 260 -23.26 -10.14 -5.28
CA PRO A 260 -22.97 -8.76 -5.04
C PRO A 260 -22.16 -8.60 -3.74
N VAL A 261 -21.25 -7.62 -3.74
CA VAL A 261 -20.52 -7.17 -2.54
C VAL A 261 -20.98 -5.78 -2.15
N ALA A 262 -20.93 -5.46 -0.86
CA ALA A 262 -21.37 -4.18 -0.31
C ALA A 262 -20.32 -3.55 0.61
N TYR A 263 -20.39 -2.23 0.76
CA TYR A 263 -19.61 -1.44 1.70
C TYR A 263 -20.27 -0.03 1.82
N PRO A 264 -20.34 0.58 3.03
CA PRO A 264 -19.99 0.01 4.34
C PRO A 264 -21.00 -1.03 4.83
N GLY A 265 -20.64 -1.74 5.89
CA GLY A 265 -21.41 -2.84 6.45
C GLY A 265 -20.82 -4.20 6.10
N PRO A 266 -21.55 -5.31 6.28
CA PRO A 266 -21.11 -6.62 5.84
C PRO A 266 -20.89 -6.65 4.33
N VAL A 267 -19.72 -7.15 3.91
CA VAL A 267 -19.45 -7.33 2.46
C VAL A 267 -20.48 -8.25 1.84
N VAL A 268 -20.82 -9.31 2.57
CA VAL A 268 -21.89 -10.27 2.24
C VAL A 268 -22.64 -10.68 3.52
N THR A 269 -23.87 -11.14 3.38
CA THR A 269 -24.60 -11.69 4.52
C THR A 269 -24.04 -13.05 4.93
N GLN A 270 -24.24 -13.44 6.19
CA GLN A 270 -23.85 -14.77 6.71
C GLN A 270 -24.44 -15.92 5.89
N GLU A 271 -25.68 -15.77 5.42
CA GLU A 271 -26.35 -16.80 4.60
C GLU A 271 -25.64 -16.96 3.24
N VAL A 272 -25.39 -15.84 2.54
CA VAL A 272 -24.69 -15.83 1.25
C VAL A 272 -23.29 -16.40 1.41
N PHE A 273 -22.56 -15.98 2.43
CA PHE A 273 -21.21 -16.48 2.72
C PHE A 273 -21.19 -17.99 2.96
N LYS A 274 -22.03 -18.50 3.86
CA LYS A 274 -22.14 -19.94 4.14
C LYS A 274 -22.48 -20.75 2.91
N LYS A 275 -23.45 -20.29 2.11
CA LYS A 275 -23.85 -20.95 0.87
C LYS A 275 -22.71 -21.01 -0.14
N HIS A 276 -21.96 -19.92 -0.28
CA HIS A 276 -20.81 -19.85 -1.19
C HIS A 276 -19.70 -20.81 -0.72
N MET A 277 -19.30 -20.73 0.54
CA MET A 277 -18.23 -21.58 1.09
C MET A 277 -18.60 -23.07 1.04
N ALA A 278 -19.86 -23.43 1.24
CA ALA A 278 -20.33 -24.81 1.13
C ALA A 278 -20.21 -25.41 -0.30
N SER A 279 -20.00 -24.57 -1.32
CA SER A 279 -19.74 -25.04 -2.70
C SER A 279 -18.29 -25.47 -2.94
N PHE A 280 -17.39 -25.23 -1.99
CA PHE A 280 -15.98 -25.60 -2.06
C PHE A 280 -15.69 -26.77 -1.12
N PRO A 281 -14.75 -27.68 -1.48
CA PRO A 281 -14.26 -28.69 -0.58
C PRO A 281 -13.51 -28.03 0.61
N PRO A 282 -13.45 -28.70 1.77
CA PRO A 282 -12.91 -28.12 3.01
C PRO A 282 -11.52 -27.47 2.85
N GLU A 283 -10.67 -28.06 2.04
CA GLU A 283 -9.30 -27.57 1.77
C GLU A 283 -9.25 -26.28 0.96
N LEU A 284 -10.32 -25.89 0.30
CA LEU A 284 -10.46 -24.63 -0.42
C LEU A 284 -11.33 -23.60 0.33
N GLN A 285 -11.80 -23.93 1.53
CA GLN A 285 -12.52 -23.01 2.39
C GLN A 285 -11.50 -22.18 3.17
N ILE A 286 -11.33 -20.94 2.76
CA ILE A 286 -10.32 -20.04 3.31
C ILE A 286 -10.88 -19.21 4.48
N GLU A 287 -10.27 -19.35 5.64
CA GLU A 287 -10.71 -18.65 6.86
C GLU A 287 -10.54 -17.14 6.78
N TYR A 288 -9.50 -16.66 6.10
CA TYR A 288 -9.18 -15.23 6.07
C TYR A 288 -10.22 -14.35 5.33
N ILE A 289 -11.16 -14.94 4.59
CA ILE A 289 -12.32 -14.20 4.05
C ILE A 289 -13.54 -14.29 4.97
N GLY A 290 -13.47 -15.02 6.08
CA GLY A 290 -14.56 -15.14 7.05
C GLY A 290 -14.99 -13.80 7.64
N ASN A 291 -14.07 -12.85 7.74
CA ASN A 291 -14.35 -11.48 8.16
C ASN A 291 -15.24 -10.68 7.19
N SER A 292 -15.56 -11.23 6.00
CA SER A 292 -16.45 -10.57 5.03
C SER A 292 -17.87 -10.36 5.53
N THR A 293 -18.25 -11.01 6.63
CA THR A 293 -19.55 -10.85 7.28
C THR A 293 -19.54 -9.85 8.44
N ASP A 294 -18.38 -9.28 8.78
CA ASP A 294 -18.25 -8.24 9.79
C ASP A 294 -18.88 -6.92 9.33
N ASN A 295 -19.19 -6.05 10.28
CA ASN A 295 -19.72 -4.72 9.99
C ASN A 295 -18.57 -3.77 9.64
N TRP A 296 -18.15 -3.77 8.39
CA TRP A 296 -17.04 -2.95 7.89
C TRP A 296 -17.37 -1.45 7.82
N GLY A 297 -16.38 -0.65 8.17
CA GLY A 297 -16.41 0.81 8.17
C GLY A 297 -15.16 1.33 8.88
N PRO A 298 -15.03 2.65 9.11
CA PRO A 298 -13.81 3.25 9.68
C PRO A 298 -13.35 2.61 10.99
N ALA A 299 -14.28 2.30 11.91
CA ALA A 299 -13.94 1.69 13.20
C ALA A 299 -13.32 0.31 13.03
N ARG A 300 -13.93 -0.55 12.19
CA ARG A 300 -13.44 -1.92 11.96
C ARG A 300 -12.12 -1.91 11.19
N LEU A 301 -11.93 -1.00 10.23
CA LEU A 301 -10.65 -0.79 9.55
C LEU A 301 -9.57 -0.37 10.56
N ARG A 302 -9.89 0.57 11.46
CA ARG A 302 -8.97 1.03 12.51
C ARG A 302 -8.51 -0.11 13.43
N GLU A 303 -9.43 -1.02 13.80
CA GLU A 303 -9.13 -2.21 14.61
C GLU A 303 -8.12 -3.13 13.92
N GLU A 304 -8.24 -3.32 12.60
CA GLU A 304 -7.29 -4.13 11.82
C GLU A 304 -5.86 -3.57 11.88
N TYR A 305 -5.70 -2.25 11.96
CA TYR A 305 -4.37 -1.60 11.93
C TYR A 305 -3.78 -1.39 13.34
N GLU A 306 -4.55 -1.65 14.40
CA GLU A 306 -4.11 -1.41 15.78
C GLU A 306 -2.78 -2.09 16.14
N PRO A 307 -2.51 -3.36 15.78
CA PRO A 307 -1.22 -3.99 16.07
C PRO A 307 -0.03 -3.23 15.45
N ALA A 308 -0.20 -2.75 14.22
CA ALA A 308 0.85 -1.99 13.52
C ALA A 308 1.03 -0.59 14.12
N ILE A 309 -0.07 0.09 14.45
CA ILE A 309 -0.05 1.41 15.09
C ILE A 309 0.64 1.34 16.45
N ALA A 310 0.27 0.34 17.28
CA ALA A 310 0.87 0.13 18.60
C ALA A 310 2.39 -0.13 18.47
N ARG A 311 2.80 -0.96 17.51
CA ARG A 311 4.22 -1.26 17.27
C ARG A 311 5.00 -0.03 16.81
N ALA A 312 4.46 0.74 15.89
CA ALA A 312 5.09 1.98 15.42
C ALA A 312 5.25 3.00 16.56
N LYS A 313 4.23 3.14 17.40
CA LYS A 313 4.27 4.00 18.59
C LYS A 313 5.33 3.52 19.60
N GLU A 314 5.38 2.21 19.88
CA GLU A 314 6.38 1.61 20.78
C GLU A 314 7.80 1.94 20.33
N LEU A 315 8.08 1.79 19.04
CA LEU A 315 9.40 2.06 18.47
C LEU A 315 9.66 3.56 18.20
N GLY A 316 8.63 4.40 18.25
CA GLY A 316 8.69 5.82 17.88
C GLY A 316 9.08 6.02 16.43
N LEU A 317 8.66 5.14 15.52
CA LEU A 317 8.92 5.18 14.08
C LEU A 317 7.65 5.54 13.32
N GLN A 318 7.81 6.09 12.10
CA GLN A 318 6.69 6.34 11.20
C GLN A 318 6.09 5.01 10.73
N LEU A 319 4.75 4.95 10.67
CA LEU A 319 4.01 3.86 10.01
C LEU A 319 3.59 4.31 8.62
N TYR A 320 3.71 3.41 7.68
CA TYR A 320 3.39 3.60 6.27
C TYR A 320 2.56 2.42 5.76
N CYS A 321 1.49 2.69 5.02
CA CYS A 321 0.78 1.69 4.25
C CYS A 321 1.30 1.73 2.81
N GLY A 322 2.18 0.78 2.45
CA GLY A 322 2.84 0.74 1.13
C GLY A 322 1.88 0.36 0.00
N GLU A 323 0.84 -0.42 0.33
CA GLU A 323 -0.17 -0.85 -0.62
C GLU A 323 -1.55 -0.98 0.02
N PHE A 324 -2.54 -0.47 -0.68
CA PHE A 324 -3.98 -0.73 -0.48
C PHE A 324 -4.72 -0.41 -1.77
N GLY A 325 -5.84 -1.06 -1.98
CA GLY A 325 -6.61 -0.85 -3.19
C GLY A 325 -7.95 -1.59 -3.20
N CYS A 326 -8.76 -1.32 -4.20
CA CYS A 326 -10.05 -1.97 -4.40
C CYS A 326 -10.36 -2.01 -5.89
N LEU A 327 -10.60 -3.22 -6.43
CA LEU A 327 -10.84 -3.45 -7.86
C LEU A 327 -12.10 -2.75 -8.38
N PRO A 328 -12.14 -2.36 -9.65
CA PRO A 328 -13.29 -1.73 -10.29
C PRO A 328 -14.48 -2.68 -10.49
N THR A 329 -14.31 -3.98 -10.27
CA THR A 329 -15.40 -4.99 -10.24
C THR A 329 -16.36 -4.78 -9.06
N VAL A 330 -15.95 -4.02 -8.06
CA VAL A 330 -16.77 -3.62 -6.91
C VAL A 330 -17.75 -2.52 -7.33
N PRO A 331 -19.04 -2.56 -6.86
CA PRO A 331 -19.99 -1.50 -7.14
C PRO A 331 -19.42 -0.12 -6.82
N ARG A 332 -19.49 0.80 -7.77
CA ARG A 332 -18.84 2.12 -7.72
C ARG A 332 -19.00 2.85 -6.39
N LYS A 333 -20.25 2.89 -5.86
CA LYS A 333 -20.53 3.55 -4.59
C LYS A 333 -19.77 2.92 -3.41
N ALA A 334 -19.70 1.60 -3.38
CA ALA A 334 -18.99 0.86 -2.33
C ALA A 334 -17.47 1.09 -2.45
N ARG A 335 -16.92 1.02 -3.67
CA ARG A 335 -15.51 1.29 -3.95
C ARG A 335 -15.07 2.68 -3.46
N LEU A 336 -15.81 3.72 -3.83
CA LEU A 336 -15.50 5.08 -3.41
C LEU A 336 -15.66 5.29 -1.90
N ALA A 337 -16.66 4.68 -1.27
CA ALA A 337 -16.83 4.74 0.18
C ALA A 337 -15.65 4.07 0.90
N TYR A 338 -15.20 2.90 0.41
CA TYR A 338 -14.02 2.20 0.95
C TYR A 338 -12.77 3.07 0.90
N TYR A 339 -12.49 3.72 -0.23
CA TYR A 339 -11.30 4.58 -0.35
C TYR A 339 -11.36 5.80 0.58
N ARG A 340 -12.53 6.44 0.73
CA ARG A 340 -12.70 7.55 1.69
C ARG A 340 -12.48 7.12 3.12
N ASP A 341 -13.05 5.99 3.49
CA ASP A 341 -12.99 5.50 4.87
C ASP A 341 -11.56 5.05 5.23
N ILE A 342 -10.89 4.30 4.35
CA ILE A 342 -9.54 3.80 4.62
C ILE A 342 -8.53 4.94 4.74
N VAL A 343 -8.57 5.92 3.83
CA VAL A 343 -7.69 7.09 3.89
C VAL A 343 -8.02 7.95 5.11
N GLY A 344 -9.30 8.15 5.43
CA GLY A 344 -9.69 8.85 6.65
C GLY A 344 -9.14 8.20 7.92
N VAL A 345 -9.10 6.86 7.95
CA VAL A 345 -8.48 6.10 9.06
C VAL A 345 -6.96 6.30 9.08
N PHE A 346 -6.29 6.29 7.92
CA PHE A 346 -4.86 6.53 7.83
C PHE A 346 -4.50 7.92 8.36
N GLU A 347 -5.17 8.95 7.88
CA GLU A 347 -4.96 10.34 8.32
C GLU A 347 -5.19 10.51 9.81
N ALA A 348 -6.32 10.01 10.33
CA ALA A 348 -6.64 10.07 11.76
C ALA A 348 -5.64 9.30 12.65
N SER A 349 -4.92 8.33 12.07
CA SER A 349 -3.93 7.50 12.78
C SER A 349 -2.48 7.93 12.54
N GLY A 350 -2.23 8.95 11.71
CA GLY A 350 -0.88 9.40 11.34
C GLY A 350 -0.12 8.39 10.49
N ILE A 351 -0.83 7.58 9.70
CA ILE A 351 -0.25 6.59 8.79
C ILE A 351 -0.05 7.25 7.43
N ALA A 352 1.19 7.31 6.95
CA ALA A 352 1.46 7.67 5.57
C ALA A 352 1.06 6.52 4.64
N TRP A 353 0.76 6.81 3.37
CA TRP A 353 0.23 5.77 2.49
C TRP A 353 0.58 5.97 1.02
N ALA A 354 0.62 4.86 0.25
CA ALA A 354 0.56 4.85 -1.20
C ALA A 354 -0.52 3.87 -1.67
N ASN A 355 -1.43 4.32 -2.52
CA ASN A 355 -2.40 3.41 -3.11
C ASN A 355 -1.73 2.49 -4.14
N TRP A 356 -2.20 1.27 -4.21
CA TRP A 356 -1.98 0.38 -5.33
C TRP A 356 -3.16 0.57 -6.28
N GLU A 357 -3.05 1.33 -7.42
CA GLU A 357 -1.83 1.84 -8.02
C GLU A 357 -2.13 3.08 -8.90
N TYR A 358 -1.11 3.63 -9.59
CA TYR A 358 -1.31 4.73 -10.54
C TYR A 358 -1.97 4.24 -11.83
N LYS A 359 -1.38 3.25 -12.51
CA LYS A 359 -1.87 2.60 -13.73
C LYS A 359 -1.93 1.09 -13.51
N GLY A 360 -3.04 0.44 -13.87
CA GLY A 360 -3.24 -1.00 -13.75
C GLY A 360 -4.64 -1.37 -13.27
N ASP A 361 -4.79 -2.59 -12.73
CA ASP A 361 -6.09 -3.15 -12.36
C ASP A 361 -6.80 -2.38 -11.23
N PHE A 362 -6.03 -1.83 -10.28
CA PHE A 362 -6.53 -0.99 -9.19
C PHE A 362 -6.38 0.51 -9.48
N GLY A 363 -5.90 0.86 -10.65
CA GLY A 363 -5.42 2.18 -11.02
C GLY A 363 -6.37 3.34 -10.70
N ILE A 364 -5.77 4.51 -10.48
CA ILE A 364 -6.50 5.78 -10.35
C ILE A 364 -6.85 6.40 -11.71
N SER A 365 -6.56 5.69 -12.79
CA SER A 365 -7.02 6.00 -14.13
C SER A 365 -8.20 5.10 -14.49
N GLU A 366 -9.11 5.59 -15.31
CA GLU A 366 -10.21 4.78 -15.82
C GLU A 366 -9.66 3.66 -16.70
N TRP A 367 -10.10 2.45 -16.42
CA TRP A 367 -9.66 1.26 -17.13
C TRP A 367 -10.83 0.60 -17.84
N HIS A 368 -10.72 0.43 -19.14
CA HIS A 368 -11.79 -0.13 -19.98
C HIS A 368 -11.51 -1.58 -20.41
N GLY A 369 -10.71 -2.33 -19.66
CA GLY A 369 -10.38 -3.74 -19.89
C GLY A 369 -8.92 -3.98 -20.25
N LEU A 370 -8.48 -5.24 -20.18
CA LEU A 370 -7.09 -5.72 -20.32
C LEU A 370 -6.32 -5.25 -21.58
N LYS A 371 -6.91 -4.49 -22.48
CA LYS A 371 -6.28 -4.08 -23.75
C LYS A 371 -6.47 -2.61 -24.12
N SER A 372 -7.13 -1.80 -23.28
CA SER A 372 -7.35 -0.39 -23.59
C SER A 372 -7.15 0.46 -22.35
N PHE A 373 -5.91 0.75 -22.04
CA PHE A 373 -5.56 1.76 -21.07
C PHE A 373 -5.55 3.11 -21.81
N ASP A 374 -6.59 3.92 -21.69
CA ASP A 374 -6.69 5.23 -22.33
C ASP A 374 -6.09 6.36 -21.47
N GLY A 375 -5.65 6.03 -20.27
CA GLY A 375 -4.99 6.98 -19.37
C GLY A 375 -5.91 8.04 -18.78
N ALA A 376 -7.23 7.96 -18.99
CA ALA A 376 -8.16 8.92 -18.42
C ALA A 376 -8.18 8.82 -16.88
N PRO A 377 -8.02 9.94 -16.16
CA PRO A 377 -8.03 9.92 -14.70
C PRO A 377 -9.44 9.65 -14.16
N ASP A 378 -9.52 8.76 -13.18
CA ASP A 378 -10.74 8.57 -12.39
C ASP A 378 -10.86 9.68 -11.33
N VAL A 379 -11.42 10.83 -11.73
CA VAL A 379 -11.52 12.02 -10.88
C VAL A 379 -12.23 11.73 -9.56
N GLN A 380 -13.32 10.95 -9.57
CA GLN A 380 -14.04 10.63 -8.32
C GLN A 380 -13.23 9.75 -7.38
N LEU A 381 -12.40 8.84 -7.93
CA LEU A 381 -11.51 8.00 -7.14
C LEU A 381 -10.37 8.84 -6.57
N ILE A 382 -9.78 9.71 -7.39
CA ILE A 382 -8.74 10.65 -6.95
C ILE A 382 -9.27 11.55 -5.83
N ASP A 383 -10.49 12.10 -5.98
CA ASP A 383 -11.12 12.90 -4.92
C ASP A 383 -11.38 12.09 -3.65
N ALA A 384 -11.77 10.81 -3.79
CA ALA A 384 -11.95 9.93 -2.63
C ALA A 384 -10.63 9.65 -1.90
N LEU A 385 -9.53 9.46 -2.63
CA LEU A 385 -8.18 9.26 -2.08
C LEU A 385 -7.64 10.54 -1.43
N LEU A 386 -7.85 11.68 -2.03
CA LEU A 386 -7.30 12.96 -1.56
C LEU A 386 -8.26 13.73 -0.65
N GLN A 387 -9.37 13.09 -0.22
CA GLN A 387 -10.38 13.65 0.69
C GLN A 387 -10.94 15.03 0.23
N ARG A 388 -11.18 15.17 -1.08
CA ARG A 388 -11.69 16.41 -1.72
C ARG A 388 -13.19 16.36 -1.98
#